data_ffa30c192621e4dc869fde3f50a6f1a0
#
_entry.id   ffa30c192621e4dc869fde3f50a6f1a0
#
_cell.length_a   1.000
_cell.length_b   1.000
_cell.length_c   1.000
_cell.angle_alpha   90.00
_cell.angle_beta   90.00
_cell.angle_gamma   90.00
#
_symmetry.space_group_name_H-M   'P 1'
#
loop_
_entity.id
_entity.type
_entity.pdbx_description
1 polymer ?
#
loop_
_entity_poly.entity_id
_entity_poly.type
_entity_poly.pdbx_seq_one_letter_code
_entity_poly.pdbx_strand_id
1 'polypeptide(L)'
;MPTTDAARTAQLALLVDSVVDYAIFLLDPAGHVATWNAGAERIKRYRADEIIGRHFSVFYTEDDRARRYPQYELEVATREGRFEDEGWRVRADGTRFWANVIITALRGPDGSLEGFGKVTRDLSARREAEETLRRAQEQLARSNEELDRFAVVAAHDLTEPIATVAGFARLLSERHGASLPPEGREFLGHMLASADRMQRLVGTLLMYARSGRSPHEATAVDVSQAARHVIADLATQIRDRGAQVIVNLDPGVCVCANRSEVELVLQNLISNAVKFADDETPVVAVSAERDPDADGGWIVSITDNGPGIDPADQRRIFEAFERAPVDAARRGTGLGLAICERVVTRRGGRIGVESAPGEGSRFWFALPEPDGSPSSVSEIAR
;
A
#
# COMPACT_ATOMS: atom_id res chain seq x y z
N MET A 1 -53.16 -2.07 39.65
CA MET A 1 -51.87 -2.38 38.97
C MET A 1 -52.02 -1.95 37.54
N PRO A 2 -51.19 -1.04 37.03
CA PRO A 2 -51.22 -0.76 35.59
C PRO A 2 -50.88 -2.07 34.86
N THR A 3 -51.67 -2.40 33.88
CA THR A 3 -51.57 -3.62 33.10
C THR A 3 -50.17 -3.73 32.49
N THR A 4 -49.60 -4.91 32.48
CA THR A 4 -48.28 -5.25 31.96
C THR A 4 -48.03 -4.66 30.56
N ASP A 5 -49.05 -4.39 29.81
CA ASP A 5 -49.08 -3.88 28.45
C ASP A 5 -48.76 -2.38 28.37
N ALA A 6 -49.27 -1.55 29.27
CA ALA A 6 -48.96 -0.11 29.32
C ALA A 6 -47.50 0.16 29.72
N ALA A 7 -46.95 -0.64 30.63
CA ALA A 7 -45.55 -0.55 31.02
C ALA A 7 -44.61 -0.97 29.88
N ARG A 8 -44.96 -2.00 29.12
CA ARG A 8 -44.23 -2.48 27.96
C ARG A 8 -44.23 -1.45 26.80
N THR A 9 -45.36 -0.82 26.55
CA THR A 9 -45.52 0.24 25.56
C THR A 9 -44.63 1.45 25.91
N ALA A 10 -44.64 1.86 27.18
CA ALA A 10 -43.77 2.95 27.65
C ALA A 10 -42.26 2.64 27.50
N GLN A 11 -41.87 1.40 27.81
CA GLN A 11 -40.47 0.96 27.63
C GLN A 11 -40.04 0.95 26.16
N LEU A 12 -40.91 0.50 25.24
CA LEU A 12 -40.64 0.53 23.80
C LEU A 12 -40.51 1.96 23.27
N ALA A 13 -41.35 2.86 23.74
CA ALA A 13 -41.28 4.28 23.37
C ALA A 13 -39.96 4.91 23.84
N LEU A 14 -39.54 4.63 25.08
CA LEU A 14 -38.23 5.08 25.61
C LEU A 14 -37.06 4.51 24.83
N LEU A 15 -37.12 3.23 24.45
CA LEU A 15 -36.05 2.62 23.62
C LEU A 15 -35.93 3.31 22.25
N VAL A 16 -37.06 3.52 21.56
CA VAL A 16 -37.06 4.21 20.26
C VAL A 16 -36.58 5.65 20.39
N ASP A 17 -36.92 6.34 21.45
CA ASP A 17 -36.50 7.73 21.69
C ASP A 17 -35.02 7.85 22.05
N SER A 18 -34.45 6.84 22.71
CA SER A 18 -33.00 6.79 23.01
C SER A 18 -32.09 6.61 21.80
N VAL A 19 -32.64 6.18 20.65
CA VAL A 19 -31.89 5.97 19.41
C VAL A 19 -31.78 7.30 18.65
N VAL A 20 -30.72 8.07 18.98
CA VAL A 20 -30.53 9.44 18.43
C VAL A 20 -29.86 9.48 17.05
N ASP A 21 -29.23 8.40 16.61
CA ASP A 21 -28.54 8.33 15.32
C ASP A 21 -29.42 7.88 14.15
N TYR A 22 -30.67 7.54 14.47
CA TYR A 22 -31.70 7.15 13.49
C TYR A 22 -32.95 7.97 13.69
N ALA A 23 -33.47 8.54 12.61
CA ALA A 23 -34.85 9.08 12.58
C ALA A 23 -35.81 7.91 12.44
N ILE A 24 -36.55 7.62 13.50
CA ILE A 24 -37.54 6.53 13.56
C ILE A 24 -38.91 7.12 13.81
N PHE A 25 -39.82 6.90 12.88
CA PHE A 25 -41.19 7.42 13.00
C PHE A 25 -42.22 6.58 12.24
N LEU A 26 -43.44 6.66 12.64
CA LEU A 26 -44.57 6.01 11.99
C LEU A 26 -45.27 6.99 11.04
N LEU A 27 -45.79 6.43 9.96
CA LEU A 27 -46.70 7.11 9.04
C LEU A 27 -48.05 6.42 9.08
N ASP A 28 -49.13 7.19 8.92
CA ASP A 28 -50.44 6.64 8.63
C ASP A 28 -50.50 6.01 7.22
N PRO A 29 -51.57 5.28 6.84
CA PRO A 29 -51.70 4.69 5.51
C PRO A 29 -51.64 5.71 4.36
N ALA A 30 -51.93 6.98 4.62
CA ALA A 30 -51.89 8.07 3.66
C ALA A 30 -50.50 8.76 3.60
N GLY A 31 -49.52 8.38 4.45
CA GLY A 31 -48.18 8.92 4.49
C GLY A 31 -48.00 10.16 5.38
N HIS A 32 -48.91 10.44 6.29
CA HIS A 32 -48.75 11.51 7.27
C HIS A 32 -47.97 11.00 8.49
N VAL A 33 -47.09 11.83 9.03
CA VAL A 33 -46.27 11.51 10.20
C VAL A 33 -47.16 11.36 11.44
N ALA A 34 -47.11 10.20 12.10
CA ALA A 34 -47.89 9.89 13.29
C ALA A 34 -47.07 9.95 14.59
N THR A 35 -45.79 9.57 14.54
CA THR A 35 -44.88 9.63 15.69
C THR A 35 -43.57 10.30 15.31
N TRP A 36 -42.78 10.73 16.29
CA TRP A 36 -41.50 11.40 16.04
C TRP A 36 -40.55 11.17 17.20
N ASN A 37 -39.37 10.52 16.96
CA ASN A 37 -38.39 10.28 17.99
C ASN A 37 -37.31 11.40 18.04
N ALA A 38 -36.52 11.43 19.10
CA ALA A 38 -35.41 12.40 19.27
C ALA A 38 -34.39 12.36 18.12
N GLY A 39 -34.11 11.18 17.55
CA GLY A 39 -33.27 11.02 16.37
C GLY A 39 -33.86 11.69 15.12
N ALA A 40 -35.18 11.63 14.94
CA ALA A 40 -35.84 12.31 13.82
C ALA A 40 -35.78 13.83 13.96
N GLU A 41 -35.96 14.35 15.16
CA GLU A 41 -35.80 15.79 15.44
C GLU A 41 -34.40 16.25 15.15
N ARG A 42 -33.40 15.54 15.66
CA ARG A 42 -31.95 15.84 15.42
C ARG A 42 -31.55 15.79 13.94
N ILE A 43 -31.95 14.73 13.23
CA ILE A 43 -31.50 14.51 11.84
C ILE A 43 -32.30 15.42 10.89
N LYS A 44 -33.61 15.53 11.04
CA LYS A 44 -34.46 16.27 10.08
C LYS A 44 -34.74 17.71 10.50
N ARG A 45 -34.37 18.10 11.74
CA ARG A 45 -34.49 19.46 12.29
C ARG A 45 -35.94 20.00 12.35
N TYR A 46 -36.96 19.11 12.31
CA TYR A 46 -38.36 19.44 12.62
C TYR A 46 -38.66 19.04 14.06
N ARG A 47 -39.34 19.90 14.79
CA ARG A 47 -39.94 19.54 16.09
C ARG A 47 -41.15 18.65 15.88
N ALA A 48 -41.47 17.84 16.87
CA ALA A 48 -42.63 16.95 16.81
C ALA A 48 -43.93 17.69 16.52
N ASP A 49 -44.15 18.86 17.20
CA ASP A 49 -45.34 19.68 17.01
C ASP A 49 -45.45 20.36 15.64
N GLU A 50 -44.35 20.48 14.88
CA GLU A 50 -44.31 21.05 13.55
C GLU A 50 -44.55 20.02 12.44
N ILE A 51 -44.27 18.74 12.70
CA ILE A 51 -44.20 17.72 11.65
C ILE A 51 -45.28 16.65 11.77
N ILE A 52 -45.79 16.35 12.98
CA ILE A 52 -46.85 15.38 13.16
C ILE A 52 -48.12 15.86 12.42
N GLY A 53 -48.73 14.96 11.64
CA GLY A 53 -49.84 15.25 10.77
C GLY A 53 -49.47 15.77 9.38
N ARG A 54 -48.20 16.13 9.11
CA ARG A 54 -47.75 16.51 7.76
C ARG A 54 -47.40 15.28 6.95
N HIS A 55 -47.60 15.37 5.63
CA HIS A 55 -47.19 14.30 4.72
C HIS A 55 -45.67 14.24 4.59
N PHE A 56 -45.09 13.05 4.66
CA PHE A 56 -43.62 12.82 4.70
C PHE A 56 -42.90 13.26 3.45
N SER A 57 -43.58 13.57 2.35
CA SER A 57 -42.98 14.13 1.12
C SER A 57 -42.26 15.45 1.34
N VAL A 58 -42.42 16.14 2.46
CA VAL A 58 -41.69 17.34 2.83
C VAL A 58 -40.18 17.09 2.98
N PHE A 59 -39.77 15.85 3.22
CA PHE A 59 -38.35 15.46 3.34
C PHE A 59 -37.66 15.19 2.01
N TYR A 60 -38.35 15.38 0.88
CA TYR A 60 -37.85 15.10 -0.46
C TYR A 60 -37.55 16.38 -1.23
N THR A 61 -36.64 16.27 -2.17
CA THR A 61 -36.33 17.36 -3.10
C THR A 61 -37.54 17.70 -3.97
N GLU A 62 -37.58 18.89 -4.58
CA GLU A 62 -38.67 19.26 -5.49
C GLU A 62 -38.76 18.31 -6.69
N ASP A 63 -37.63 17.87 -7.21
CA ASP A 63 -37.54 16.92 -8.32
C ASP A 63 -38.16 15.56 -7.95
N ASP A 64 -37.87 15.05 -6.75
CA ASP A 64 -38.44 13.77 -6.27
C ASP A 64 -39.93 13.89 -6.04
N ARG A 65 -40.37 15.03 -5.51
CA ARG A 65 -41.82 15.32 -5.34
C ARG A 65 -42.56 15.42 -6.68
N ALA A 66 -41.96 16.10 -7.67
CA ALA A 66 -42.50 16.22 -9.02
C ALA A 66 -42.64 14.86 -9.72
N ARG A 67 -41.73 13.94 -9.47
CA ARG A 67 -41.75 12.54 -9.98
C ARG A 67 -42.63 11.62 -9.17
N ARG A 68 -43.29 12.11 -8.12
CA ARG A 68 -44.13 11.34 -7.19
C ARG A 68 -43.33 10.20 -6.53
N TYR A 69 -42.03 10.39 -6.32
CA TYR A 69 -41.18 9.38 -5.74
C TYR A 69 -41.57 8.96 -4.32
N PRO A 70 -42.02 9.86 -3.40
CA PRO A 70 -42.54 9.46 -2.09
C PRO A 70 -43.70 8.50 -2.19
N GLN A 71 -44.62 8.69 -3.13
CA GLN A 71 -45.78 7.80 -3.34
C GLN A 71 -45.35 6.43 -3.84
N TYR A 72 -44.38 6.40 -4.78
CA TYR A 72 -43.79 5.17 -5.28
C TYR A 72 -43.16 4.33 -4.16
N GLU A 73 -42.44 4.94 -3.22
CA GLU A 73 -41.84 4.24 -2.08
C GLU A 73 -42.94 3.53 -1.21
N LEU A 74 -44.05 4.20 -0.94
CA LEU A 74 -45.18 3.60 -0.17
C LEU A 74 -45.88 2.50 -0.96
N GLU A 75 -46.05 2.66 -2.27
CA GLU A 75 -46.66 1.63 -3.15
C GLU A 75 -45.80 0.36 -3.14
N VAL A 76 -44.45 0.49 -3.28
CA VAL A 76 -43.54 -0.64 -3.21
C VAL A 76 -43.52 -1.28 -1.83
N ALA A 77 -43.45 -0.48 -0.75
CA ALA A 77 -43.48 -0.98 0.61
C ALA A 77 -44.81 -1.73 0.89
N THR A 78 -45.93 -1.24 0.35
CA THR A 78 -47.24 -1.91 0.50
C THR A 78 -47.28 -3.27 -0.22
N ARG A 79 -46.73 -3.34 -1.44
CA ARG A 79 -46.70 -4.55 -2.26
C ARG A 79 -45.72 -5.60 -1.75
N GLU A 80 -44.50 -5.17 -1.39
CA GLU A 80 -43.35 -6.03 -1.07
C GLU A 80 -43.09 -6.18 0.43
N GLY A 81 -43.84 -5.41 1.26
CA GLY A 81 -43.66 -5.38 2.71
C GLY A 81 -42.58 -4.41 3.17
N ARG A 82 -41.57 -4.11 2.31
CA ARG A 82 -40.45 -3.24 2.63
C ARG A 82 -39.96 -2.51 1.37
N PHE A 83 -39.42 -1.29 1.58
CA PHE A 83 -38.67 -0.52 0.61
C PHE A 83 -37.41 -0.02 1.26
N GLU A 84 -36.30 -0.04 0.53
CA GLU A 84 -35.01 0.52 0.99
C GLU A 84 -34.34 1.27 -0.16
N ASP A 85 -33.85 2.47 0.13
CA ASP A 85 -33.16 3.33 -0.85
C ASP A 85 -32.17 4.28 -0.20
N GLU A 86 -31.16 4.71 -0.97
CA GLU A 86 -30.28 5.80 -0.58
C GLU A 86 -30.48 7.00 -1.50
N GLY A 87 -30.67 8.17 -0.90
CA GLY A 87 -30.91 9.37 -1.69
C GLY A 87 -30.84 10.66 -0.90
N TRP A 88 -30.92 11.77 -1.62
CA TRP A 88 -30.98 13.09 -1.02
C TRP A 88 -32.30 13.32 -0.30
N ARG A 89 -32.23 13.80 0.91
CA ARG A 89 -33.39 14.24 1.70
C ARG A 89 -33.16 15.67 2.16
N VAL A 90 -34.23 16.37 2.51
CA VAL A 90 -34.25 17.79 2.88
C VAL A 90 -34.64 17.93 4.34
N ARG A 91 -33.91 18.78 5.08
CA ARG A 91 -34.24 19.14 6.49
C ARG A 91 -35.17 20.35 6.55
N ALA A 92 -35.61 20.67 7.74
CA ALA A 92 -36.51 21.83 7.99
C ALA A 92 -35.91 23.18 7.53
N ASP A 93 -34.60 23.34 7.65
CA ASP A 93 -33.86 24.53 7.25
C ASP A 93 -33.50 24.57 5.74
N GLY A 94 -33.99 23.63 4.93
CA GLY A 94 -33.71 23.52 3.51
C GLY A 94 -32.36 22.86 3.16
N THR A 95 -31.52 22.53 4.13
CA THR A 95 -30.26 21.81 3.87
C THR A 95 -30.53 20.38 3.42
N ARG A 96 -29.65 19.88 2.53
CA ARG A 96 -29.76 18.49 2.02
C ARG A 96 -28.79 17.58 2.77
N PHE A 97 -29.18 16.32 2.92
CA PHE A 97 -28.35 15.27 3.49
C PHE A 97 -28.55 13.96 2.74
N TRP A 98 -27.50 13.17 2.63
CA TRP A 98 -27.56 11.85 2.02
C TRP A 98 -28.05 10.85 3.04
N ALA A 99 -29.13 10.16 2.75
CA ALA A 99 -29.83 9.30 3.68
C ALA A 99 -29.99 7.88 3.14
N ASN A 100 -29.79 6.88 3.99
CA ASN A 100 -30.37 5.57 3.81
C ASN A 100 -31.74 5.59 4.47
N VAL A 101 -32.75 5.14 3.74
CA VAL A 101 -34.16 5.14 4.15
C VAL A 101 -34.73 3.74 4.02
N ILE A 102 -35.34 3.27 5.09
CA ILE A 102 -36.11 2.02 5.11
C ILE A 102 -37.54 2.33 5.45
N ILE A 103 -38.49 1.84 4.64
CA ILE A 103 -39.91 1.92 4.89
C ILE A 103 -40.47 0.50 4.98
N THR A 104 -41.17 0.17 6.06
CA THR A 104 -41.77 -1.14 6.28
C THR A 104 -43.28 -0.97 6.44
N ALA A 105 -44.08 -1.70 5.67
CA ALA A 105 -45.52 -1.70 5.82
C ALA A 105 -45.94 -2.42 7.12
N LEU A 106 -46.72 -1.76 7.93
CA LEU A 106 -47.30 -2.29 9.17
C LEU A 106 -48.69 -2.79 8.90
N ARG A 107 -48.98 -4.06 9.23
CA ARG A 107 -50.27 -4.70 8.99
C ARG A 107 -50.86 -5.20 10.27
N GLY A 108 -52.15 -5.04 10.37
CA GLY A 108 -52.95 -5.62 11.44
C GLY A 108 -53.10 -7.15 11.36
N PRO A 109 -53.68 -7.79 12.39
CA PRO A 109 -53.89 -9.24 12.42
C PRO A 109 -54.77 -9.77 11.26
N ASP A 110 -55.62 -8.92 10.71
CA ASP A 110 -56.49 -9.20 9.56
C ASP A 110 -55.82 -8.96 8.19
N GLY A 111 -54.55 -8.53 8.18
CA GLY A 111 -53.78 -8.22 6.98
C GLY A 111 -54.03 -6.80 6.44
N SER A 112 -54.90 -6.00 7.05
CA SER A 112 -55.14 -4.59 6.67
C SER A 112 -53.89 -3.74 6.90
N LEU A 113 -53.64 -2.76 6.01
CA LEU A 113 -52.54 -1.82 6.17
C LEU A 113 -52.87 -0.81 7.27
N GLU A 114 -52.14 -0.82 8.37
CA GLU A 114 -52.28 0.12 9.49
C GLU A 114 -51.41 1.37 9.35
N GLY A 115 -50.35 1.29 8.51
CA GLY A 115 -49.43 2.39 8.28
C GLY A 115 -48.04 1.90 7.88
N PHE A 116 -47.05 2.73 8.11
CA PHE A 116 -45.64 2.42 7.78
C PHE A 116 -44.70 2.80 8.92
N GLY A 117 -43.73 1.96 9.18
CA GLY A 117 -42.53 2.31 9.96
C GLY A 117 -41.47 2.87 9.05
N LYS A 118 -40.95 4.08 9.32
CA LYS A 118 -39.89 4.69 8.55
C LYS A 118 -38.67 4.91 9.41
N VAL A 119 -37.51 4.38 8.93
CA VAL A 119 -36.19 4.56 9.54
C VAL A 119 -35.31 5.30 8.55
N THR A 120 -34.62 6.33 9.01
CA THR A 120 -33.70 7.11 8.17
C THR A 120 -32.39 7.30 8.92
N ARG A 121 -31.29 6.97 8.26
CA ARG A 121 -29.94 7.22 8.75
C ARG A 121 -29.28 8.32 7.90
N ASP A 122 -28.64 9.27 8.56
CA ASP A 122 -27.82 10.28 7.88
C ASP A 122 -26.45 9.71 7.57
N LEU A 123 -26.09 9.62 6.30
CA LEU A 123 -24.80 9.13 5.81
C LEU A 123 -23.88 10.24 5.30
N SER A 124 -24.26 11.52 5.48
CA SER A 124 -23.52 12.65 4.90
C SER A 124 -22.07 12.73 5.40
N ALA A 125 -21.86 12.60 6.71
CA ALA A 125 -20.52 12.65 7.31
C ALA A 125 -19.62 11.50 6.80
N ARG A 126 -20.17 10.29 6.65
CA ARG A 126 -19.44 9.16 6.10
C ARG A 126 -19.05 9.41 4.65
N ARG A 127 -19.99 9.88 3.83
CA ARG A 127 -19.74 10.19 2.41
C ARG A 127 -18.71 11.30 2.22
N GLU A 128 -18.75 12.35 3.04
CA GLU A 128 -17.75 13.43 3.02
C GLU A 128 -16.34 12.93 3.40
N ALA A 129 -16.26 12.05 4.41
CA ALA A 129 -14.99 11.45 4.82
C ALA A 129 -14.40 10.55 3.70
N GLU A 130 -15.24 9.71 3.08
CA GLU A 130 -14.84 8.85 1.96
C GLU A 130 -14.39 9.67 0.74
N GLU A 131 -15.11 10.73 0.40
CA GLU A 131 -14.75 11.64 -0.70
C GLU A 131 -13.44 12.40 -0.42
N THR A 132 -13.25 12.87 0.82
CA THR A 132 -12.01 13.55 1.24
C THR A 132 -10.82 12.61 1.17
N LEU A 133 -10.96 11.37 1.66
CA LEU A 133 -9.92 10.35 1.58
C LEU A 133 -9.56 10.04 0.12
N ARG A 134 -10.57 9.86 -0.73
CA ARG A 134 -10.37 9.60 -2.16
C ARG A 134 -9.59 10.74 -2.84
N ARG A 135 -9.95 12.00 -2.58
CA ARG A 135 -9.24 13.17 -3.13
C ARG A 135 -7.79 13.24 -2.64
N ALA A 136 -7.56 12.97 -1.36
CA ALA A 136 -6.22 12.95 -0.80
C ALA A 136 -5.35 11.84 -1.43
N GLN A 137 -5.92 10.65 -1.64
CA GLN A 137 -5.23 9.54 -2.32
C GLN A 137 -4.88 9.89 -3.78
N GLU A 138 -5.81 10.48 -4.53
CA GLU A 138 -5.56 10.92 -5.91
C GLU A 138 -4.47 12.00 -6.00
N GLN A 139 -4.48 12.95 -5.06
CA GLN A 139 -3.46 14.00 -4.99
C GLN A 139 -2.09 13.44 -4.66
N LEU A 140 -2.01 12.50 -3.70
CA LEU A 140 -0.76 11.83 -3.35
C LEU A 140 -0.20 11.01 -4.52
N ALA A 141 -1.05 10.29 -5.23
CA ALA A 141 -0.65 9.52 -6.40
C ALA A 141 -0.07 10.43 -7.50
N ARG A 142 -0.72 11.56 -7.81
CA ARG A 142 -0.22 12.54 -8.78
C ARG A 142 1.13 13.13 -8.38
N SER A 143 1.26 13.52 -7.10
CA SER A 143 2.52 14.08 -6.59
C SER A 143 3.67 13.07 -6.67
N ASN A 144 3.41 11.80 -6.38
CA ASN A 144 4.40 10.74 -6.54
C ASN A 144 4.80 10.55 -8.02
N GLU A 145 3.83 10.59 -8.95
CA GLU A 145 4.14 10.50 -10.37
C GLU A 145 4.99 11.68 -10.88
N GLU A 146 4.73 12.89 -10.39
CA GLU A 146 5.52 14.08 -10.74
C GLU A 146 6.95 13.98 -10.21
N LEU A 147 7.13 13.54 -8.96
CA LEU A 147 8.43 13.28 -8.36
C LEU A 147 9.24 12.23 -9.14
N ASP A 148 8.60 11.13 -9.52
CA ASP A 148 9.24 10.09 -10.32
C ASP A 148 9.66 10.59 -11.69
N ARG A 149 8.83 11.42 -12.36
CA ARG A 149 9.19 12.06 -13.65
C ARG A 149 10.35 13.00 -13.49
N PHE A 150 10.32 13.85 -12.45
CA PHE A 150 11.40 14.78 -12.18
C PHE A 150 12.72 14.07 -11.95
N ALA A 151 12.73 12.98 -11.15
CA ALA A 151 13.94 12.20 -10.90
C ALA A 151 14.52 11.59 -12.18
N VAL A 152 13.66 11.08 -13.10
CA VAL A 152 14.12 10.54 -14.40
C VAL A 152 14.77 11.62 -15.27
N VAL A 153 14.13 12.79 -15.38
CA VAL A 153 14.67 13.91 -16.20
C VAL A 153 15.97 14.42 -15.59
N ALA A 154 15.98 14.70 -14.29
CA ALA A 154 17.17 15.20 -13.59
C ALA A 154 18.38 14.24 -13.71
N ALA A 155 18.11 12.93 -13.59
CA ALA A 155 19.16 11.93 -13.72
C ALA A 155 19.73 11.84 -15.16
N HIS A 156 18.88 11.96 -16.18
CA HIS A 156 19.32 12.05 -17.57
C HIS A 156 20.23 13.26 -17.78
N ASP A 157 19.79 14.43 -17.34
CA ASP A 157 20.52 15.69 -17.52
C ASP A 157 21.83 15.76 -16.71
N LEU A 158 21.95 14.96 -15.64
CA LEU A 158 23.19 14.80 -14.88
C LEU A 158 24.14 13.78 -15.52
N THR A 159 23.62 12.76 -16.19
CA THR A 159 24.46 11.69 -16.78
C THR A 159 25.33 12.21 -17.92
N GLU A 160 24.79 13.09 -18.78
CA GLU A 160 25.48 13.61 -19.96
C GLU A 160 26.76 14.42 -19.61
N PRO A 161 26.71 15.44 -18.72
CA PRO A 161 27.92 16.19 -18.36
C PRO A 161 28.95 15.34 -17.62
N ILE A 162 28.49 14.40 -16.78
CA ILE A 162 29.41 13.48 -16.06
C ILE A 162 30.13 12.57 -17.06
N ALA A 163 29.43 12.02 -18.04
CA ALA A 163 30.04 11.19 -19.10
C ALA A 163 31.05 11.98 -19.93
N THR A 164 30.76 13.25 -20.21
CA THR A 164 31.66 14.15 -20.94
C THR A 164 32.96 14.39 -20.17
N VAL A 165 32.84 14.73 -18.86
CA VAL A 165 34.03 14.93 -17.99
C VAL A 165 34.86 13.66 -17.87
N ALA A 166 34.20 12.50 -17.64
CA ALA A 166 34.89 11.20 -17.58
C ALA A 166 35.59 10.85 -18.90
N GLY A 167 34.93 11.13 -20.03
CA GLY A 167 35.52 10.91 -21.37
C GLY A 167 36.79 11.71 -21.61
N PHE A 168 36.76 13.00 -21.31
CA PHE A 168 37.97 13.83 -21.44
C PHE A 168 39.08 13.46 -20.47
N ALA A 169 38.73 13.13 -19.22
CA ALA A 169 39.74 12.66 -18.24
C ALA A 169 40.37 11.35 -18.68
N ARG A 170 39.62 10.43 -19.27
CA ARG A 170 40.09 9.15 -19.81
C ARG A 170 41.02 9.38 -21.02
N LEU A 171 40.60 10.21 -21.97
CA LEU A 171 41.40 10.58 -23.13
C LEU A 171 42.74 11.25 -22.72
N LEU A 172 42.70 12.13 -21.71
CA LEU A 172 43.90 12.77 -21.17
C LEU A 172 44.84 11.74 -20.52
N SER A 173 44.27 10.79 -19.76
CA SER A 173 45.04 9.69 -19.16
C SER A 173 45.69 8.80 -20.21
N GLU A 174 44.97 8.42 -21.26
CA GLU A 174 45.45 7.55 -22.34
C GLU A 174 46.51 8.21 -23.22
N ARG A 175 46.29 9.49 -23.61
CA ARG A 175 47.18 10.17 -24.56
C ARG A 175 48.38 10.86 -23.91
N HIS A 176 48.23 11.34 -22.70
CA HIS A 176 49.21 12.18 -22.02
C HIS A 176 49.60 11.68 -20.63
N GLY A 177 49.03 10.57 -20.14
CA GLY A 177 49.27 10.06 -18.79
C GLY A 177 50.75 9.76 -18.50
N ALA A 178 51.49 9.28 -19.49
CA ALA A 178 52.94 9.04 -19.35
C ALA A 178 53.78 10.34 -19.23
N SER A 179 53.27 11.46 -19.79
CA SER A 179 53.95 12.77 -19.78
C SER A 179 53.58 13.61 -18.55
N LEU A 180 52.58 13.20 -17.77
CA LEU A 180 52.14 13.91 -16.56
C LEU A 180 53.07 13.58 -15.37
N PRO A 181 53.31 14.57 -14.49
CA PRO A 181 53.99 14.32 -13.23
C PRO A 181 53.16 13.37 -12.36
N PRO A 182 53.77 12.68 -11.37
CA PRO A 182 53.06 11.74 -10.49
C PRO A 182 51.77 12.33 -9.88
N GLU A 183 51.82 13.55 -9.39
CA GLU A 183 50.70 14.30 -8.82
C GLU A 183 49.55 14.53 -9.85
N GLY A 184 49.93 14.85 -11.11
CA GLY A 184 48.93 15.01 -12.19
C GLY A 184 48.20 13.71 -12.55
N ARG A 185 48.89 12.56 -12.48
CA ARG A 185 48.26 11.23 -12.65
C ARG A 185 47.31 10.90 -11.51
N GLU A 186 47.72 11.26 -10.28
CA GLU A 186 46.84 11.07 -9.09
C GLU A 186 45.59 11.88 -9.20
N PHE A 187 45.65 13.18 -9.60
CA PHE A 187 44.46 14.01 -9.83
C PHE A 187 43.52 13.43 -10.90
N LEU A 188 44.07 12.95 -12.01
CA LEU A 188 43.27 12.26 -13.03
C LEU A 188 42.59 11.00 -12.50
N GLY A 189 43.28 10.21 -11.68
CA GLY A 189 42.72 9.06 -11.01
C GLY A 189 41.55 9.44 -10.10
N HIS A 190 41.71 10.51 -9.33
CA HIS A 190 40.64 11.05 -8.48
C HIS A 190 39.44 11.58 -9.28
N MET A 191 39.68 12.25 -10.41
CA MET A 191 38.59 12.73 -11.30
C MET A 191 37.81 11.56 -11.90
N LEU A 192 38.47 10.54 -12.45
CA LEU A 192 37.85 9.35 -13.01
C LEU A 192 37.03 8.59 -11.95
N ALA A 193 37.63 8.34 -10.77
CA ALA A 193 36.93 7.69 -9.67
C ALA A 193 35.72 8.47 -9.17
N SER A 194 35.76 9.82 -9.24
CA SER A 194 34.65 10.68 -8.87
C SER A 194 33.53 10.65 -9.91
N ALA A 195 33.88 10.69 -11.20
CA ALA A 195 32.92 10.57 -12.30
C ALA A 195 32.21 9.22 -12.28
N ASP A 196 32.94 8.13 -12.06
CA ASP A 196 32.35 6.79 -11.93
C ASP A 196 31.42 6.68 -10.71
N ARG A 197 31.76 7.34 -9.60
CA ARG A 197 30.84 7.42 -8.44
C ARG A 197 29.56 8.17 -8.78
N MET A 198 29.67 9.33 -9.43
CA MET A 198 28.50 10.12 -9.83
C MET A 198 27.61 9.36 -10.81
N GLN A 199 28.17 8.68 -11.81
CA GLN A 199 27.40 7.83 -12.73
C GLN A 199 26.64 6.73 -12.01
N ARG A 200 27.28 6.05 -11.04
CA ARG A 200 26.59 5.04 -10.22
C ARG A 200 25.46 5.63 -9.38
N LEU A 201 25.66 6.80 -8.75
CA LEU A 201 24.63 7.49 -7.98
C LEU A 201 23.42 7.84 -8.84
N VAL A 202 23.65 8.42 -10.01
CA VAL A 202 22.60 8.79 -10.96
C VAL A 202 21.88 7.56 -11.49
N GLY A 203 22.62 6.49 -11.84
CA GLY A 203 22.03 5.21 -12.25
C GLY A 203 21.12 4.61 -11.17
N THR A 204 21.57 4.66 -9.91
CA THR A 204 20.81 4.17 -8.75
C THR A 204 19.55 5.02 -8.49
N LEU A 205 19.65 6.36 -8.64
CA LEU A 205 18.50 7.26 -8.53
C LEU A 205 17.47 7.01 -9.64
N LEU A 206 17.93 6.82 -10.89
CA LEU A 206 17.07 6.43 -12.02
C LEU A 206 16.33 5.13 -11.76
N MET A 207 17.03 4.15 -11.21
CA MET A 207 16.47 2.86 -10.88
C MET A 207 15.43 2.97 -9.77
N TYR A 208 15.70 3.77 -8.74
CA TYR A 208 14.75 4.11 -7.70
C TYR A 208 13.47 4.77 -8.26
N ALA A 209 13.61 5.76 -9.15
CA ALA A 209 12.49 6.44 -9.79
C ALA A 209 11.70 5.52 -10.75
N ARG A 210 12.37 4.62 -11.47
CA ARG A 210 11.73 3.67 -12.41
C ARG A 210 11.08 2.48 -11.72
N SER A 211 11.56 2.06 -10.56
CA SER A 211 10.95 0.96 -9.80
C SER A 211 9.48 1.24 -9.42
N GLY A 212 9.04 2.51 -9.51
CA GLY A 212 7.63 2.93 -9.39
C GLY A 212 6.73 2.65 -10.61
N ARG A 213 7.27 2.36 -11.80
CA ARG A 213 6.53 2.45 -13.08
C ARG A 213 6.41 1.20 -13.92
N SER A 214 7.08 0.09 -13.60
CA SER A 214 7.01 -1.08 -14.49
C SER A 214 5.63 -1.74 -14.45
N PRO A 215 4.82 -1.58 -15.52
CA PRO A 215 3.57 -2.33 -15.68
C PRO A 215 3.82 -3.77 -16.16
N HIS A 216 5.08 -4.24 -16.09
CA HIS A 216 5.39 -5.58 -16.52
C HIS A 216 4.69 -6.57 -15.61
N GLU A 217 3.91 -7.44 -16.22
CA GLU A 217 3.23 -8.53 -15.56
C GLU A 217 4.21 -9.32 -14.70
N ALA A 218 3.82 -9.58 -13.46
CA ALA A 218 4.55 -10.48 -12.60
C ALA A 218 4.51 -11.86 -13.23
N THR A 219 5.67 -12.48 -13.38
CA THR A 219 5.82 -13.83 -13.94
C THR A 219 6.50 -14.73 -12.93
N ALA A 220 6.47 -16.03 -13.16
CA ALA A 220 7.26 -16.98 -12.38
C ALA A 220 8.76 -16.75 -12.67
N VAL A 221 9.53 -16.37 -11.68
CA VAL A 221 10.98 -16.15 -11.77
C VAL A 221 11.71 -17.22 -10.96
N ASP A 222 12.53 -18.03 -11.62
CA ASP A 222 13.45 -18.98 -10.97
C ASP A 222 14.59 -18.20 -10.29
N VAL A 223 14.56 -18.20 -8.95
CA VAL A 223 15.54 -17.48 -8.11
C VAL A 223 16.94 -18.07 -8.27
N SER A 224 17.07 -19.39 -8.47
CA SER A 224 18.37 -20.05 -8.69
C SER A 224 19.03 -19.59 -9.97
N GLN A 225 18.24 -19.41 -11.04
CA GLN A 225 18.73 -18.90 -12.31
C GLN A 225 19.15 -17.42 -12.20
N ALA A 226 18.31 -16.60 -11.55
CA ALA A 226 18.59 -15.18 -11.32
C ALA A 226 19.87 -15.00 -10.48
N ALA A 227 20.04 -15.77 -9.40
CA ALA A 227 21.24 -15.72 -8.55
C ALA A 227 22.52 -16.09 -9.33
N ARG A 228 22.48 -17.16 -10.13
CA ARG A 228 23.63 -17.54 -10.99
C ARG A 228 24.00 -16.44 -11.98
N HIS A 229 23.03 -15.78 -12.59
CA HIS A 229 23.27 -14.67 -13.51
C HIS A 229 23.94 -13.48 -12.80
N VAL A 230 23.40 -13.08 -11.66
CA VAL A 230 23.96 -11.99 -10.84
C VAL A 230 25.39 -12.32 -10.35
N ILE A 231 25.66 -13.55 -9.93
CA ILE A 231 26.99 -13.97 -9.48
C ILE A 231 27.99 -13.92 -10.63
N ALA A 232 27.58 -14.29 -11.85
CA ALA A 232 28.41 -14.16 -13.04
C ALA A 232 28.74 -12.69 -13.35
N ASP A 233 27.79 -11.79 -13.21
CA ASP A 233 27.99 -10.34 -13.38
C ASP A 233 28.93 -9.75 -12.31
N LEU A 234 28.87 -10.28 -11.10
CA LEU A 234 29.72 -9.88 -9.96
C LEU A 234 31.08 -10.62 -9.91
N ALA A 235 31.42 -11.48 -10.89
CA ALA A 235 32.57 -12.36 -10.84
C ALA A 235 33.92 -11.60 -10.66
N THR A 236 34.05 -10.41 -11.21
CA THR A 236 35.26 -9.57 -11.01
C THR A 236 35.33 -9.07 -9.57
N GLN A 237 34.23 -8.53 -9.03
CA GLN A 237 34.19 -8.06 -7.64
C GLN A 237 34.45 -9.19 -6.64
N ILE A 238 33.87 -10.37 -6.87
CA ILE A 238 34.06 -11.56 -6.05
C ILE A 238 35.52 -11.99 -6.04
N ARG A 239 36.14 -12.03 -7.23
CA ARG A 239 37.55 -12.40 -7.40
C ARG A 239 38.51 -11.39 -6.76
N ASP A 240 38.27 -10.10 -6.97
CA ASP A 240 39.11 -9.03 -6.43
C ASP A 240 39.12 -8.99 -4.90
N ARG A 241 37.99 -9.43 -4.29
CA ARG A 241 37.84 -9.54 -2.84
C ARG A 241 38.29 -10.91 -2.30
N GLY A 242 38.56 -11.89 -3.17
CA GLY A 242 38.85 -13.26 -2.76
C GLY A 242 37.63 -13.96 -2.09
N ALA A 243 36.41 -13.49 -2.35
CA ALA A 243 35.22 -13.97 -1.67
C ALA A 243 34.78 -15.35 -2.19
N GLN A 244 34.31 -16.22 -1.27
CA GLN A 244 33.62 -17.45 -1.60
C GLN A 244 32.12 -17.24 -1.59
N VAL A 245 31.45 -17.47 -2.72
CA VAL A 245 30.00 -17.41 -2.81
C VAL A 245 29.41 -18.81 -2.93
N ILE A 246 28.58 -19.20 -1.98
CA ILE A 246 27.95 -20.53 -1.86
C ILE A 246 26.45 -20.36 -2.19
N VAL A 247 25.95 -21.11 -3.17
CA VAL A 247 24.53 -21.06 -3.56
C VAL A 247 23.85 -22.35 -3.14
N ASN A 248 23.01 -22.26 -2.13
CA ASN A 248 22.21 -23.35 -1.55
C ASN A 248 20.73 -23.09 -1.89
N LEU A 249 20.38 -23.15 -3.17
CA LEU A 249 19.01 -22.97 -3.65
C LEU A 249 18.54 -24.26 -4.30
N ASP A 250 17.43 -24.80 -3.80
CA ASP A 250 16.81 -25.97 -4.39
C ASP A 250 16.22 -25.64 -5.78
N PRO A 251 16.21 -26.62 -6.71
CA PRO A 251 15.51 -26.47 -7.97
C PRO A 251 14.01 -26.23 -7.73
N GLY A 252 13.44 -25.21 -8.40
CA GLY A 252 12.02 -24.90 -8.29
C GLY A 252 11.66 -23.80 -7.29
N VAL A 253 12.64 -23.13 -6.69
CA VAL A 253 12.39 -21.88 -5.94
C VAL A 253 11.97 -20.79 -6.93
N CYS A 254 10.64 -20.58 -7.07
CA CYS A 254 10.06 -19.60 -7.97
C CYS A 254 9.28 -18.55 -7.19
N VAL A 255 9.44 -17.28 -7.58
CA VAL A 255 8.71 -16.15 -7.00
C VAL A 255 7.92 -15.40 -8.06
N CYS A 256 6.80 -14.78 -7.66
CA CYS A 256 5.96 -13.97 -8.52
C CYS A 256 6.48 -12.53 -8.59
N ALA A 257 7.29 -12.21 -9.61
CA ALA A 257 7.92 -10.91 -9.75
C ALA A 257 8.31 -10.62 -11.21
N ASN A 258 8.95 -9.48 -11.46
CA ASN A 258 9.68 -9.25 -12.69
C ASN A 258 11.13 -9.73 -12.52
N ARG A 259 11.67 -10.43 -13.51
CA ARG A 259 13.04 -10.97 -13.46
C ARG A 259 14.09 -9.90 -13.15
N SER A 260 14.04 -8.75 -13.81
CA SER A 260 14.99 -7.66 -13.57
C SER A 260 14.87 -7.07 -12.16
N GLU A 261 13.68 -7.11 -11.53
CA GLU A 261 13.51 -6.68 -10.14
C GLU A 261 14.16 -7.67 -9.16
N VAL A 262 14.00 -8.98 -9.40
CA VAL A 262 14.64 -10.03 -8.59
C VAL A 262 16.16 -9.96 -8.74
N GLU A 263 16.67 -9.86 -9.97
CA GLU A 263 18.12 -9.70 -10.25
C GLU A 263 18.68 -8.45 -9.58
N LEU A 264 17.93 -7.34 -9.58
CA LEU A 264 18.30 -6.11 -8.90
C LEU A 264 18.43 -6.28 -7.38
N VAL A 265 17.46 -6.90 -6.74
CA VAL A 265 17.50 -7.15 -5.29
C VAL A 265 18.67 -8.06 -4.96
N LEU A 266 18.83 -9.16 -5.67
CA LEU A 266 19.97 -10.09 -5.51
C LEU A 266 21.30 -9.40 -5.72
N GLN A 267 21.45 -8.60 -6.77
CA GLN A 267 22.70 -7.85 -7.07
C GLN A 267 23.07 -6.89 -5.95
N ASN A 268 22.11 -6.13 -5.42
CA ASN A 268 22.37 -5.23 -4.30
C ASN A 268 22.77 -5.99 -3.05
N LEU A 269 22.03 -7.04 -2.67
CA LEU A 269 22.30 -7.79 -1.45
C LEU A 269 23.62 -8.59 -1.55
N ILE A 270 23.85 -9.31 -2.65
CA ILE A 270 25.10 -10.09 -2.85
C ILE A 270 26.31 -9.16 -2.95
N SER A 271 26.22 -8.04 -3.70
CA SER A 271 27.30 -7.07 -3.79
C SER A 271 27.63 -6.44 -2.43
N ASN A 272 26.62 -6.15 -1.60
CA ASN A 272 26.83 -5.68 -0.24
C ASN A 272 27.49 -6.75 0.62
N ALA A 273 27.01 -7.99 0.60
CA ALA A 273 27.57 -9.10 1.35
C ALA A 273 29.07 -9.31 0.98
N VAL A 274 29.41 -9.36 -0.31
CA VAL A 274 30.82 -9.46 -0.77
C VAL A 274 31.67 -8.27 -0.32
N LYS A 275 31.10 -7.06 -0.30
CA LYS A 275 31.79 -5.84 0.10
C LYS A 275 32.07 -5.78 1.60
N PHE A 276 31.13 -6.26 2.43
CA PHE A 276 31.17 -6.14 3.88
C PHE A 276 31.55 -7.42 4.61
N ALA A 277 31.67 -8.55 3.91
CA ALA A 277 32.22 -9.79 4.48
C ALA A 277 33.62 -9.59 5.09
N ASP A 278 34.03 -10.50 5.93
CA ASP A 278 35.37 -10.51 6.56
C ASP A 278 36.48 -10.28 5.55
N ASP A 279 37.55 -9.55 5.96
CA ASP A 279 38.62 -9.18 5.06
C ASP A 279 39.61 -10.33 4.80
N GLU A 280 39.75 -11.31 5.70
CA GLU A 280 40.67 -12.42 5.57
C GLU A 280 40.03 -13.61 4.81
N THR A 281 38.80 -13.96 5.13
CA THR A 281 38.11 -15.10 4.53
C THR A 281 36.65 -14.75 4.22
N PRO A 282 36.39 -13.90 3.20
CA PRO A 282 35.04 -13.46 2.90
C PRO A 282 34.16 -14.61 2.38
N VAL A 283 33.09 -14.89 3.09
CA VAL A 283 32.12 -15.94 2.74
C VAL A 283 30.72 -15.33 2.62
N VAL A 284 30.04 -15.64 1.52
CA VAL A 284 28.65 -15.23 1.26
C VAL A 284 27.83 -16.48 0.90
N ALA A 285 26.73 -16.72 1.61
CA ALA A 285 25.80 -17.80 1.31
C ALA A 285 24.46 -17.26 0.81
N VAL A 286 23.94 -17.84 -0.26
CA VAL A 286 22.60 -17.57 -0.79
C VAL A 286 21.74 -18.80 -0.58
N SER A 287 20.61 -18.66 0.11
CA SER A 287 19.69 -19.75 0.43
C SER A 287 18.23 -19.33 0.30
N ALA A 288 17.32 -20.29 0.25
CA ALA A 288 15.90 -20.03 0.31
C ALA A 288 15.19 -21.07 1.19
N GLU A 289 14.12 -20.60 1.83
CA GLU A 289 13.25 -21.44 2.67
C GLU A 289 11.78 -21.03 2.43
N ARG A 290 10.83 -21.89 2.79
CA ARG A 290 9.42 -21.55 2.70
C ARG A 290 9.07 -20.46 3.71
N ASP A 291 8.26 -19.50 3.29
CA ASP A 291 7.77 -18.42 4.15
C ASP A 291 6.67 -18.99 5.08
N PRO A 292 6.89 -19.06 6.41
CA PRO A 292 5.91 -19.58 7.34
C PRO A 292 4.71 -18.66 7.56
N ASP A 293 4.84 -17.37 7.22
CA ASP A 293 3.83 -16.35 7.49
C ASP A 293 2.97 -16.03 6.25
N ALA A 294 3.24 -16.67 5.11
CA ALA A 294 2.49 -16.47 3.87
C ALA A 294 1.96 -17.80 3.33
N ASP A 295 0.70 -17.79 2.86
CA ASP A 295 0.11 -18.92 2.13
C ASP A 295 0.82 -19.09 0.76
N GLY A 296 1.96 -19.79 0.79
CA GLY A 296 2.83 -20.01 -0.35
C GLY A 296 3.73 -18.80 -0.66
N GLY A 297 5.01 -18.96 -0.43
CA GLY A 297 6.02 -17.95 -0.67
C GLY A 297 7.40 -18.44 -0.32
N TRP A 298 8.42 -17.68 -0.70
CA TRP A 298 9.80 -17.99 -0.44
C TRP A 298 10.50 -16.84 0.25
N ILE A 299 11.23 -17.15 1.32
CA ILE A 299 12.22 -16.26 1.93
C ILE A 299 13.57 -16.60 1.28
N VAL A 300 14.14 -15.64 0.56
CA VAL A 300 15.48 -15.73 -0.01
C VAL A 300 16.43 -14.96 0.88
N SER A 301 17.50 -15.61 1.35
CA SER A 301 18.45 -15.08 2.32
C SER A 301 19.85 -14.98 1.72
N ILE A 302 20.54 -13.90 2.03
CA ILE A 302 21.94 -13.67 1.72
C ILE A 302 22.67 -13.43 3.03
N THR A 303 23.55 -14.36 3.41
CA THR A 303 24.29 -14.33 4.67
C THR A 303 25.77 -14.04 4.41
N ASP A 304 26.35 -13.12 5.16
CA ASP A 304 27.77 -12.80 5.15
C ASP A 304 28.41 -13.00 6.52
N ASN A 305 29.72 -13.18 6.56
CA ASN A 305 30.52 -13.26 7.75
C ASN A 305 31.22 -11.93 8.10
N GLY A 306 30.57 -10.82 7.83
CA GLY A 306 31.11 -9.47 8.07
C GLY A 306 31.02 -9.03 9.54
N PRO A 307 31.25 -7.73 9.80
CA PRO A 307 31.30 -7.18 11.16
C PRO A 307 29.94 -7.13 11.86
N GLY A 308 28.85 -7.45 11.17
CA GLY A 308 27.51 -7.33 11.69
C GLY A 308 27.02 -5.89 11.80
N ILE A 309 25.75 -5.73 12.22
CA ILE A 309 25.03 -4.45 12.28
C ILE A 309 24.39 -4.29 13.64
N ASP A 310 24.62 -3.14 14.27
CA ASP A 310 23.98 -2.80 15.54
C ASP A 310 22.45 -2.81 15.40
N PRO A 311 21.70 -3.40 16.37
CA PRO A 311 20.22 -3.38 16.35
C PRO A 311 19.60 -2.01 16.17
N ALA A 312 20.23 -0.95 16.66
CA ALA A 312 19.77 0.43 16.51
C ALA A 312 19.79 0.92 15.04
N ASP A 313 20.69 0.36 14.22
CA ASP A 313 20.87 0.76 12.82
C ASP A 313 20.12 -0.14 11.83
N GLN A 314 19.64 -1.32 12.23
CA GLN A 314 19.00 -2.30 11.33
C GLN A 314 17.78 -1.79 10.58
N ARG A 315 17.02 -0.87 11.16
CA ARG A 315 15.92 -0.19 10.46
C ARG A 315 16.42 0.93 9.57
N ARG A 316 17.37 1.70 10.06
CA ARG A 316 17.89 2.89 9.38
C ARG A 316 18.64 2.58 8.09
N ILE A 317 19.27 1.42 7.96
CA ILE A 317 20.00 1.03 6.75
C ILE A 317 19.09 0.85 5.52
N PHE A 318 17.76 0.74 5.69
CA PHE A 318 16.78 0.74 4.59
C PHE A 318 16.29 2.15 4.22
N GLU A 319 16.57 3.16 5.03
CA GLU A 319 16.24 4.56 4.70
C GLU A 319 17.18 5.09 3.61
N ALA A 320 16.62 5.88 2.70
CA ALA A 320 17.41 6.43 1.59
C ALA A 320 18.51 7.36 2.09
N PHE A 321 19.74 7.18 1.58
CA PHE A 321 20.95 7.92 1.94
C PHE A 321 21.50 7.65 3.35
N GLU A 322 20.89 6.78 4.14
CA GLU A 322 21.39 6.36 5.45
C GLU A 322 22.50 5.30 5.32
N ARG A 323 23.41 5.28 6.30
CA ARG A 323 24.56 4.37 6.37
C ARG A 323 24.86 4.02 7.82
N ALA A 324 25.23 2.77 8.08
CA ALA A 324 25.74 2.39 9.40
C ALA A 324 27.10 3.08 9.68
N PRO A 325 27.36 3.53 10.91
CA PRO A 325 28.62 4.22 11.27
C PRO A 325 29.90 3.42 10.94
N VAL A 326 29.84 2.10 11.02
CA VAL A 326 30.94 1.18 10.69
C VAL A 326 31.32 1.24 9.21
N ASP A 327 30.42 1.73 8.35
CA ASP A 327 30.57 1.77 6.89
C ASP A 327 31.26 3.04 6.37
N ALA A 328 31.62 3.98 7.23
CA ALA A 328 32.16 5.28 6.80
C ALA A 328 33.40 5.16 5.89
N ALA A 329 34.20 4.12 6.06
CA ALA A 329 35.39 3.85 5.27
C ALA A 329 35.11 3.05 3.97
N ARG A 330 33.99 2.31 3.89
CA ARG A 330 33.65 1.47 2.74
C ARG A 330 32.61 2.19 1.85
N ARG A 331 32.95 2.37 0.55
CA ARG A 331 32.20 3.20 -0.41
C ARG A 331 30.80 2.64 -0.71
N GLY A 332 29.73 3.43 -0.49
CA GLY A 332 28.35 3.10 -0.86
C GLY A 332 27.49 4.34 -1.04
N THR A 333 26.38 4.23 -1.75
CA THR A 333 25.44 5.33 -2.05
C THR A 333 24.37 5.54 -0.97
N GLY A 334 24.11 4.52 -0.12
CA GLY A 334 23.01 4.51 0.84
C GLY A 334 21.62 4.33 0.18
N LEU A 335 21.57 4.01 -1.12
CA LEU A 335 20.29 3.85 -1.85
C LEU A 335 19.94 2.38 -2.15
N GLY A 336 20.94 1.48 -2.15
CA GLY A 336 20.75 0.10 -2.59
C GLY A 336 19.68 -0.66 -1.80
N LEU A 337 19.74 -0.60 -0.46
CA LEU A 337 18.74 -1.26 0.42
C LEU A 337 17.37 -0.61 0.35
N ALA A 338 17.29 0.73 0.27
CA ALA A 338 16.03 1.45 0.08
C ALA A 338 15.32 1.05 -1.23
N ILE A 339 16.09 0.80 -2.30
CA ILE A 339 15.55 0.27 -3.56
C ILE A 339 15.03 -1.15 -3.38
N CYS A 340 15.80 -2.01 -2.70
CA CYS A 340 15.36 -3.38 -2.42
C CYS A 340 14.03 -3.39 -1.65
N GLU A 341 13.91 -2.57 -0.60
CA GLU A 341 12.67 -2.45 0.18
C GLU A 341 11.50 -1.98 -0.69
N ARG A 342 11.69 -0.94 -1.49
CA ARG A 342 10.64 -0.43 -2.38
C ARG A 342 10.19 -1.47 -3.42
N VAL A 343 11.12 -2.19 -4.03
CA VAL A 343 10.82 -3.23 -5.02
C VAL A 343 10.05 -4.39 -4.39
N VAL A 344 10.53 -4.90 -3.26
CA VAL A 344 9.94 -6.05 -2.57
C VAL A 344 8.55 -5.70 -2.02
N THR A 345 8.41 -4.58 -1.32
CA THR A 345 7.14 -4.14 -0.73
C THR A 345 6.06 -3.89 -1.79
N ARG A 346 6.44 -3.35 -2.95
CA ARG A 346 5.52 -3.15 -4.07
C ARG A 346 4.95 -4.46 -4.62
N ARG A 347 5.69 -5.55 -4.52
CA ARG A 347 5.23 -6.90 -4.92
C ARG A 347 4.47 -7.63 -3.81
N GLY A 348 4.08 -6.91 -2.74
CA GLY A 348 3.40 -7.49 -1.58
C GLY A 348 4.31 -8.33 -0.71
N GLY A 349 5.63 -8.23 -0.92
CA GLY A 349 6.64 -8.95 -0.15
C GLY A 349 7.14 -8.17 1.07
N ARG A 350 8.12 -8.76 1.76
CA ARG A 350 8.77 -8.23 2.95
C ARG A 350 10.29 -8.37 2.80
N ILE A 351 11.05 -7.43 3.36
CA ILE A 351 12.51 -7.47 3.41
C ILE A 351 12.99 -7.14 4.82
N GLY A 352 14.10 -7.70 5.22
CA GLY A 352 14.66 -7.46 6.54
C GLY A 352 16.10 -7.88 6.67
N VAL A 353 16.64 -7.69 7.88
CA VAL A 353 18.00 -8.09 8.26
C VAL A 353 17.97 -8.68 9.65
N GLU A 354 18.75 -9.73 9.84
CA GLU A 354 19.10 -10.34 11.12
C GLU A 354 20.61 -10.26 11.27
N SER A 355 21.09 -9.55 12.29
CA SER A 355 22.52 -9.31 12.46
C SER A 355 22.85 -8.98 13.91
N ALA A 356 24.07 -9.34 14.34
CA ALA A 356 24.63 -8.87 15.59
C ALA A 356 26.09 -8.47 15.36
N PRO A 357 26.61 -7.47 16.10
CA PRO A 357 28.00 -7.06 15.97
C PRO A 357 28.97 -8.24 16.16
N GLY A 358 29.81 -8.48 15.15
CA GLY A 358 30.80 -9.58 15.13
C GLY A 358 30.27 -10.95 14.66
N GLU A 359 28.97 -11.09 14.36
CA GLU A 359 28.37 -12.36 13.93
C GLU A 359 27.97 -12.38 12.44
N GLY A 360 28.31 -11.35 11.68
CA GLY A 360 27.90 -11.21 10.30
C GLY A 360 26.46 -10.71 10.15
N SER A 361 25.92 -10.81 8.93
CA SER A 361 24.56 -10.36 8.64
C SER A 361 23.82 -11.34 7.73
N ARG A 362 22.53 -11.54 8.00
CA ARG A 362 21.60 -12.26 7.14
C ARG A 362 20.57 -11.25 6.62
N PHE A 363 20.73 -10.83 5.39
CA PHE A 363 19.67 -10.07 4.68
C PHE A 363 18.71 -11.05 4.02
N TRP A 364 17.41 -10.77 4.13
CA TRP A 364 16.40 -11.63 3.54
C TRP A 364 15.30 -10.83 2.90
N PHE A 365 14.68 -11.38 1.87
CA PHE A 365 13.44 -10.87 1.31
C PHE A 365 12.48 -12.01 1.04
N ALA A 366 11.18 -11.76 1.25
CA ALA A 366 10.10 -12.69 1.00
C ALA A 366 9.24 -12.18 -0.17
N LEU A 367 8.94 -13.08 -1.10
CA LEU A 367 8.04 -12.80 -2.22
C LEU A 367 7.03 -13.96 -2.37
N PRO A 368 5.79 -13.66 -2.82
CA PRO A 368 4.78 -14.68 -3.04
C PRO A 368 5.21 -15.66 -4.15
N GLU A 369 4.71 -16.90 -4.06
CA GLU A 369 4.82 -17.89 -5.11
C GLU A 369 3.87 -17.53 -6.27
N PRO A 370 4.19 -17.85 -7.53
CA PRO A 370 3.29 -17.66 -8.65
C PRO A 370 2.02 -18.49 -8.49
N ASP A 371 0.85 -17.90 -8.77
CA ASP A 371 -0.41 -18.63 -8.80
C ASP A 371 -0.32 -19.84 -9.75
N GLY A 372 -0.59 -21.05 -9.25
CA GLY A 372 -0.56 -22.28 -10.03
C GLY A 372 0.77 -23.07 -10.02
N SER A 373 1.70 -22.76 -9.11
CA SER A 373 2.87 -23.62 -8.88
C SER A 373 2.46 -24.98 -8.26
N PRO A 374 2.99 -26.14 -8.73
CA PRO A 374 2.59 -27.46 -8.26
C PRO A 374 3.20 -27.78 -6.88
N SER A 375 2.72 -27.18 -5.82
CA SER A 375 3.13 -27.46 -4.43
C SER A 375 2.12 -28.25 -3.62
N SER A 376 1.21 -29.01 -4.25
CA SER A 376 0.23 -29.88 -3.55
C SER A 376 0.08 -31.25 -4.15
N VAL A 377 1.16 -31.93 -4.52
CA VAL A 377 1.12 -33.37 -4.84
C VAL A 377 2.18 -34.09 -4.02
N SER A 378 1.93 -34.23 -2.72
CA SER A 378 2.64 -35.22 -1.92
C SER A 378 2.00 -35.38 -0.51
N GLU A 379 0.70 -35.66 -0.47
CA GLU A 379 0.06 -36.21 0.74
C GLU A 379 -1.28 -36.92 0.42
N ILE A 380 -1.31 -37.79 -0.60
CA ILE A 380 -2.32 -38.85 -0.72
C ILE A 380 -1.61 -40.07 -1.29
N ALA A 381 -0.82 -40.77 -0.46
CA ALA A 381 -0.48 -42.16 -0.64
C ALA A 381 0.23 -42.67 0.61
N ARG A 382 -0.56 -42.97 1.64
CA ARG A 382 -0.31 -44.11 2.55
C ARG A 382 -1.58 -44.44 3.33
#